data_fd4d5da749ff8d182c9f513a31ce6371
#
_entry.id   fd4d5da749ff8d182c9f513a31ce6371
#
_cell.length_a   1.000
_cell.length_b   1.000
_cell.length_c   1.000
_cell.angle_alpha   90.00
_cell.angle_beta   90.00
_cell.angle_gamma   90.00
#
_symmetry.space_group_name_H-M   'P 1'
#
loop_
_entity.id
_entity.type
_entity.pdbx_description
1 polymer ?
#
loop_
_entity_poly.entity_id
_entity_poly.type
_entity_poly.pdbx_seq_one_letter_code
_entity_poly.pdbx_strand_id
1 'polypeptide(L)'
;MLAESKQLLANFDRYFLRRYQWRYHLLIVDNHFFDCFTFFLQAQRLHEQLIHSYDLLEIPHQQELYQQVLTDLKQHTALQIEFRDTHHLVHPGTDIVHDVNHGH
;
A
#
# COMPACT_ATOMS: atom_id res chain seq x y z
N MET A 1 -19.04 -6.43 -6.75
CA MET A 1 -17.67 -5.97 -6.47
C MET A 1 -17.17 -5.06 -7.57
N LEU A 2 -16.50 -3.99 -7.22
CA LEU A 2 -15.96 -3.04 -8.18
C LEU A 2 -14.88 -3.68 -9.06
N ALA A 3 -14.72 -3.15 -10.29
CA ALA A 3 -13.68 -3.62 -11.20
C ALA A 3 -12.29 -3.43 -10.59
N GLU A 4 -12.08 -2.30 -9.91
CA GLU A 4 -10.82 -2.01 -9.22
C GLU A 4 -10.54 -3.02 -8.11
N SER A 5 -11.53 -3.38 -7.32
CA SER A 5 -11.38 -4.40 -6.30
C SER A 5 -11.05 -5.75 -6.90
N LYS A 6 -11.72 -6.12 -7.99
CA LYS A 6 -11.43 -7.39 -8.68
C LYS A 6 -9.98 -7.43 -9.16
N GLN A 7 -9.52 -6.34 -9.76
CA GLN A 7 -8.14 -6.26 -10.23
C GLN A 7 -7.15 -6.37 -9.09
N LEU A 8 -7.40 -5.65 -8.00
CA LEU A 8 -6.55 -5.69 -6.83
C LEU A 8 -6.43 -7.11 -6.28
N LEU A 9 -7.56 -7.76 -6.08
CA LEU A 9 -7.57 -9.10 -5.48
C LEU A 9 -6.96 -10.14 -6.40
N ALA A 10 -7.17 -10.03 -7.72
CA ALA A 10 -6.55 -10.93 -8.67
C ALA A 10 -5.02 -10.76 -8.66
N ASN A 11 -4.53 -9.52 -8.62
CA ASN A 11 -3.10 -9.27 -8.56
C ASN A 11 -2.52 -9.73 -7.22
N PHE A 12 -3.24 -9.51 -6.12
CA PHE A 12 -2.81 -9.98 -4.82
C PHE A 12 -2.63 -11.50 -4.84
N ASP A 13 -3.62 -12.23 -5.34
CA ASP A 13 -3.56 -13.69 -5.37
C ASP A 13 -2.44 -14.19 -6.29
N ARG A 14 -2.13 -13.43 -7.34
CA ARG A 14 -1.06 -13.77 -8.26
C ARG A 14 0.32 -13.70 -7.60
N TYR A 15 0.54 -12.71 -6.75
CA TYR A 15 1.86 -12.46 -6.16
C TYR A 15 2.02 -12.98 -4.74
N PHE A 16 0.92 -13.25 -4.04
CA PHE A 16 0.98 -13.76 -2.67
C PHE A 16 1.14 -15.28 -2.69
N LEU A 17 2.39 -15.73 -2.82
CA LEU A 17 2.69 -17.13 -3.03
C LEU A 17 2.88 -17.93 -1.74
N ARG A 18 2.86 -17.27 -0.59
CA ARG A 18 3.02 -17.90 0.74
C ARG A 18 4.26 -18.78 0.84
N ARG A 19 5.36 -18.30 0.31
CA ARG A 19 6.61 -19.06 0.30
C ARG A 19 7.18 -19.21 1.71
N TYR A 20 7.76 -20.38 1.98
CA TYR A 20 8.44 -20.65 3.23
C TYR A 20 9.59 -19.66 3.44
N GLN A 21 9.74 -19.15 4.67
CA GLN A 21 10.75 -18.15 5.05
C GLN A 21 10.59 -16.79 4.36
N TRP A 22 9.42 -16.50 3.80
CA TRP A 22 9.11 -15.19 3.26
C TRP A 22 8.08 -14.49 4.14
N ARG A 23 8.26 -13.19 4.33
CA ARG A 23 7.29 -12.34 5.01
C ARG A 23 6.61 -11.46 3.99
N TYR A 24 5.32 -11.29 4.17
CA TYR A 24 4.50 -10.47 3.28
C TYR A 24 3.77 -9.42 4.09
N HIS A 25 3.66 -8.22 3.53
CA HIS A 25 2.76 -7.21 4.05
C HIS A 25 2.28 -6.34 2.90
N LEU A 26 1.23 -5.57 3.17
CA LEU A 26 0.66 -4.66 2.19
C LEU A 26 1.15 -3.25 2.47
N LEU A 27 1.36 -2.49 1.40
CA LEU A 27 1.71 -1.08 1.50
C LEU A 27 0.73 -0.29 0.65
N ILE A 28 0.11 0.71 1.25
CA ILE A 28 -0.76 1.64 0.55
C ILE A 28 -0.12 3.01 0.63
N VAL A 29 0.12 3.63 -0.53
CA VAL A 29 0.75 4.94 -0.62
C VAL A 29 -0.28 5.95 -1.10
N ASP A 30 -0.52 6.98 -0.29
CA ASP A 30 -1.25 8.16 -0.69
C ASP A 30 -0.27 9.06 -1.43
N ASN A 31 -0.27 8.97 -2.74
CA ASN A 31 0.74 9.60 -3.59
C ASN A 31 0.27 10.96 -4.07
N HIS A 32 0.83 12.01 -3.46
CA HIS A 32 0.49 13.39 -3.80
C HIS A 32 1.23 13.92 -5.03
N PHE A 33 2.23 13.19 -5.51
CA PHE A 33 2.89 13.56 -6.76
C PHE A 33 2.01 13.30 -7.98
N PHE A 34 1.21 12.25 -7.93
CA PHE A 34 0.38 11.81 -9.05
C PHE A 34 -1.10 11.78 -8.72
N ASP A 35 -1.51 12.31 -7.57
CA ASP A 35 -2.91 12.35 -7.14
C ASP A 35 -3.58 10.98 -7.22
N CYS A 36 -2.95 9.97 -6.64
CA CYS A 36 -3.48 8.61 -6.67
C CYS A 36 -3.18 7.88 -5.37
N PHE A 37 -3.91 6.78 -5.16
CA PHE A 37 -3.55 5.77 -4.16
C PHE A 37 -2.94 4.59 -4.88
N THR A 38 -1.81 4.12 -4.41
CA THR A 38 -1.13 2.96 -4.97
C THR A 38 -1.06 1.85 -3.94
N PHE A 39 -1.44 0.65 -4.35
CA PHE A 39 -1.45 -0.53 -3.49
C PHE A 39 -0.33 -1.47 -3.92
N PHE A 40 0.49 -1.87 -2.96
CA PHE A 40 1.62 -2.77 -3.19
C PHE A 40 1.53 -3.99 -2.28
N LEU A 41 1.97 -5.13 -2.77
CA LEU A 41 2.34 -6.26 -1.93
C LEU A 41 3.87 -6.26 -1.80
N GLN A 42 4.36 -6.24 -0.57
CA GLN A 42 5.79 -6.31 -0.31
C GLN A 42 6.14 -7.68 0.24
N ALA A 43 7.23 -8.24 -0.25
CA ALA A 43 7.71 -9.53 0.16
C ALA A 43 9.19 -9.46 0.49
N GLN A 44 9.56 -10.04 1.62
CA GLN A 44 10.94 -10.05 2.07
C GLN A 44 11.30 -11.45 2.57
N ARG A 45 12.39 -11.98 2.06
CA ARG A 45 12.89 -13.27 2.54
C ARG A 45 13.54 -13.10 3.89
N LEU A 46 13.33 -14.06 4.78
CA LEU A 46 13.95 -14.06 6.10
C LEU A 46 15.47 -13.98 5.97
N HIS A 47 16.09 -13.14 6.81
CA HIS A 47 17.52 -12.91 6.83
C HIS A 47 18.09 -12.18 5.62
N GLU A 48 17.23 -11.66 4.74
CA GLU A 48 17.67 -10.80 3.66
C GLU A 48 17.12 -9.39 3.85
N GLN A 49 17.83 -8.39 3.32
CA GLN A 49 17.41 -6.99 3.45
C GLN A 49 16.60 -6.52 2.26
N LEU A 50 16.69 -7.22 1.13
CA LEU A 50 15.99 -6.81 -0.08
C LEU A 50 14.49 -7.03 0.06
N ILE A 51 13.72 -6.00 -0.22
CA ILE A 51 12.26 -6.05 -0.24
C ILE A 51 11.80 -6.02 -1.69
N HIS A 52 10.99 -6.99 -2.07
CA HIS A 52 10.36 -7.03 -3.38
C HIS A 52 8.99 -6.38 -3.28
N SER A 53 8.70 -5.41 -4.14
CA SER A 53 7.41 -4.73 -4.18
C SER A 53 6.70 -5.07 -5.49
N TYR A 54 5.44 -5.50 -5.37
CA TYR A 54 4.60 -5.83 -6.51
C TYR A 54 3.45 -4.85 -6.58
N ASP A 55 3.29 -4.18 -7.72
CA ASP A 55 2.17 -3.26 -7.93
C ASP A 55 0.88 -4.05 -8.05
N LEU A 56 -0.09 -3.73 -7.21
CA LEU A 56 -1.38 -4.38 -7.22
C LEU A 56 -2.44 -3.54 -7.91
N LEU A 57 -2.47 -2.26 -7.62
CA LEU A 57 -3.52 -1.37 -8.13
C LEU A 57 -3.11 0.08 -7.92
N GLU A 58 -3.50 0.93 -8.86
CA GLU A 58 -3.42 2.38 -8.71
C GLU A 58 -4.80 2.96 -9.02
N ILE A 59 -5.30 3.81 -8.15
CA ILE A 59 -6.61 4.46 -8.32
C ILE A 59 -6.48 5.96 -8.08
N PRO A 60 -7.37 6.76 -8.71
CA PRO A 60 -7.35 8.21 -8.47
C PRO A 60 -7.73 8.54 -7.03
N HIS A 61 -7.45 9.78 -6.60
CA HIS A 61 -7.85 10.29 -5.29
C HIS A 61 -9.37 10.49 -5.23
N GLN A 62 -10.09 9.41 -5.04
CA GLN A 62 -11.52 9.40 -4.79
C GLN A 62 -11.77 8.65 -3.50
N GLN A 63 -12.21 9.36 -2.48
CA GLN A 63 -12.28 8.80 -1.14
C GLN A 63 -13.24 7.61 -1.06
N GLU A 64 -14.39 7.69 -1.70
CA GLU A 64 -15.35 6.60 -1.68
C GLU A 64 -14.82 5.36 -2.36
N LEU A 65 -14.17 5.52 -3.50
CA LEU A 65 -13.54 4.41 -4.22
C LEU A 65 -12.45 3.76 -3.36
N TYR A 66 -11.60 4.59 -2.77
CA TYR A 66 -10.54 4.12 -1.90
C TYR A 66 -11.08 3.31 -0.73
N GLN A 67 -12.10 3.83 -0.04
CA GLN A 67 -12.66 3.14 1.11
C GLN A 67 -13.28 1.80 0.73
N GLN A 68 -13.94 1.74 -0.42
CA GLN A 68 -14.54 0.48 -0.87
C GLN A 68 -13.46 -0.55 -1.23
N VAL A 69 -12.43 -0.12 -1.95
CA VAL A 69 -11.33 -1.01 -2.33
C VAL A 69 -10.59 -1.50 -1.08
N LEU A 70 -10.34 -0.61 -0.13
CA LEU A 70 -9.68 -0.98 1.11
C LEU A 70 -10.51 -1.98 1.92
N THR A 71 -11.81 -1.78 1.99
CA THR A 71 -12.71 -2.70 2.68
C THR A 71 -12.65 -4.08 2.04
N ASP A 72 -12.70 -4.14 0.72
CA ASP A 72 -12.64 -5.42 0.00
C ASP A 72 -11.30 -6.12 0.23
N LEU A 73 -10.20 -5.37 0.26
CA LEU A 73 -8.89 -5.92 0.54
C LEU A 73 -8.82 -6.49 1.96
N LYS A 74 -9.31 -5.76 2.96
CA LYS A 74 -9.30 -6.21 4.35
C LYS A 74 -10.14 -7.46 4.58
N GLN A 75 -11.19 -7.64 3.79
CA GLN A 75 -12.00 -8.85 3.84
C GLN A 75 -11.32 -10.04 3.17
N HIS A 76 -10.42 -9.77 2.23
CA HIS A 76 -9.75 -10.81 1.48
C HIS A 76 -8.51 -11.38 2.19
N THR A 77 -7.83 -10.58 2.98
CA THR A 77 -6.59 -10.98 3.65
C THR A 77 -6.46 -10.33 5.01
N ALA A 78 -5.77 -11.03 5.90
CA ALA A 78 -5.42 -10.52 7.23
C ALA A 78 -4.00 -9.97 7.31
N LEU A 79 -3.31 -9.83 6.19
CA LEU A 79 -1.97 -9.27 6.19
C LEU A 79 -1.95 -7.87 6.76
N GLN A 80 -0.86 -7.54 7.43
CA GLN A 80 -0.65 -6.20 7.96
C GLN A 80 -0.56 -5.19 6.82
N ILE A 81 -1.17 -4.03 7.01
CA ILE A 81 -1.17 -2.95 6.03
C ILE A 81 -0.38 -1.79 6.61
N GLU A 82 0.61 -1.33 5.86
CA GLU A 82 1.34 -0.11 6.16
C GLU A 82 0.79 1.00 5.27
N PHE A 83 0.61 2.20 5.85
CA PHE A 83 0.13 3.36 5.12
C PHE A 83 1.23 4.40 5.06
N ARG A 84 1.48 4.94 3.87
CA ARG A 84 2.42 6.03 3.66
C ARG A 84 1.75 7.18 2.96
N ASP A 85 2.14 8.38 3.37
CA ASP A 85 1.63 9.63 2.81
C ASP A 85 2.81 10.45 2.33
N THR A 86 2.77 10.88 1.05
CA THR A 86 3.85 11.67 0.46
C THR A 86 3.60 13.17 0.56
N HIS A 87 2.59 13.61 1.29
CA HIS A 87 2.22 15.02 1.39
C HIS A 87 3.41 15.89 1.80
N HIS A 88 4.18 15.46 2.78
CA HIS A 88 5.32 16.24 3.27
C HIS A 88 6.43 16.38 2.22
N LEU A 89 6.53 15.47 1.26
CA LEU A 89 7.51 15.54 0.18
C LEU A 89 7.09 16.54 -0.90
N VAL A 90 5.79 16.65 -1.14
CA VAL A 90 5.23 17.58 -2.13
C VAL A 90 5.09 18.98 -1.53
N HIS A 91 4.73 19.06 -0.25
CA HIS A 91 4.52 20.30 0.49
C HIS A 91 5.40 20.34 1.74
N PRO A 92 6.72 20.39 1.58
CA PRO A 92 7.63 20.21 2.73
C PRO A 92 7.43 21.23 3.84
N GLY A 93 6.99 22.43 3.49
CA GLY A 93 6.79 23.48 4.52
C GLY A 93 5.58 23.25 5.40
N THR A 94 4.65 22.41 5.01
CA THR A 94 3.41 22.21 5.76
C THR A 94 3.50 21.09 6.77
N ASP A 95 4.46 20.18 6.62
CA ASP A 95 4.54 18.99 7.44
C ASP A 95 5.76 18.92 8.34
N ILE A 96 6.54 19.98 8.40
CA ILE A 96 7.75 20.02 9.21
C ILE A 96 7.47 19.69 10.67
N VAL A 97 6.39 20.22 11.21
CA VAL A 97 6.05 19.99 12.63
C VAL A 97 5.77 18.52 12.88
N HIS A 98 5.07 17.87 11.96
CA HIS A 98 4.75 16.46 12.10
C HIS A 98 6.00 15.61 12.04
N ASP A 99 6.90 15.92 11.13
CA ASP A 99 8.14 15.16 10.98
C ASP A 99 8.99 15.22 12.23
N VAL A 100 9.06 16.37 12.86
CA VAL A 100 9.79 16.53 14.12
C VAL A 100 9.19 15.65 15.20
N ASN A 101 7.88 15.59 15.28
CA ASN A 101 7.18 14.84 16.32
C ASN A 101 7.29 13.34 16.14
N HIS A 102 7.56 12.88 14.97
CA HIS A 102 7.67 11.46 14.74
C HIS A 102 8.93 10.87 15.31
N GLY A 103 9.89 11.69 15.61
CA GLY A 103 11.08 11.23 16.28
C GLY A 103 11.80 10.12 15.56
N HIS A 104 11.71 10.14 14.32
CA HIS A 104 12.26 9.05 13.57
C HIS A 104 13.60 8.67 13.92
#